data_1c35269b22546250b765409a0a1c8852
#
_entry.id   1c35269b22546250b765409a0a1c8852
#
_cell.length_a   1.000
_cell.length_b   1.000
_cell.length_c   1.000
_cell.angle_alpha   90.00
_cell.angle_beta   90.00
_cell.angle_gamma   90.00
#
_symmetry.space_group_name_H-M   'P 1'
#
loop_
_entity.id
_entity.type
_entity.pdbx_description
1 polymer ?
#
loop_
_entity_poly.entity_id
_entity_poly.type
_entity_poly.pdbx_seq_one_letter_code
_entity_poly.pdbx_strand_id
1 'polypeptide(L)'
;LTDEQKLDTIINEAIIQNMPLEDKVAGLFITTPESITGVSAAVQAGDGTKDALSQYPVGGIVYAAKNIQSADQLKQMIDNTKLYTSYPLFIAIDGEGSDTDALAAAGLGTKVDTPQSIGATGDTNNAYLAGTTVGTYLAELGFNLDFAPSADLSVVDGNAAGSSSYGSEADNVASFVGYMQAGLQEQKVTACIGQFPGIGSSTQSTKDGMASTDRSAEDFRANEFVVFQTCIDNGMTKMIRISNMASSSLTGDNTPCTFSSAVVTDILRNELNFRGVIVSGAMNEAAISNYYGADEAAVLALRAGCDMIYAPENFETAYNGVLEAVQNGTISEERINDSLRRIYRIKYADKLEQ
;
A
#
# COMPACT_ATOMS: atom_id res chain seq x y z
N LEU A 1 -18.38 -16.16 19.30
CA LEU A 1 -17.88 -15.31 18.23
C LEU A 1 -16.37 -15.18 18.31
N THR A 2 -15.66 -15.32 17.19
CA THR A 2 -14.24 -15.00 17.08
C THR A 2 -14.04 -13.49 17.19
N ASP A 3 -12.82 -13.04 17.46
CA ASP A 3 -12.53 -11.61 17.49
C ASP A 3 -12.75 -10.93 16.13
N GLU A 4 -12.45 -11.64 15.03
CA GLU A 4 -12.78 -11.17 13.69
C GLU A 4 -14.29 -10.96 13.51
N GLN A 5 -15.10 -11.92 13.96
CA GLN A 5 -16.57 -11.82 13.87
C GLN A 5 -17.13 -10.68 14.72
N LYS A 6 -16.58 -10.45 15.91
CA LYS A 6 -16.95 -9.30 16.76
C LYS A 6 -16.59 -7.98 16.08
N LEU A 7 -15.39 -7.90 15.52
CA LEU A 7 -14.93 -6.72 14.81
C LEU A 7 -15.78 -6.44 13.57
N ASP A 8 -16.11 -7.47 12.80
CA ASP A 8 -16.99 -7.34 11.62
C ASP A 8 -18.38 -6.84 12.01
N THR A 9 -18.91 -7.24 13.16
CA THR A 9 -20.17 -6.70 13.68
C THR A 9 -20.08 -5.20 13.93
N ILE A 10 -19.02 -4.75 14.60
CA ILE A 10 -18.76 -3.32 14.84
C ILE A 10 -18.64 -2.57 13.51
N ILE A 11 -17.88 -3.10 12.56
CA ILE A 11 -17.68 -2.48 11.24
C ILE A 11 -19.00 -2.39 10.48
N ASN A 12 -19.79 -3.44 10.45
CA ASN A 12 -21.08 -3.44 9.77
C ASN A 12 -22.01 -2.38 10.34
N GLU A 13 -22.11 -2.26 11.66
CA GLU A 13 -22.97 -1.28 12.34
C GLU A 13 -22.46 0.16 12.17
N ALA A 14 -21.15 0.39 12.38
CA ALA A 14 -20.59 1.74 12.36
C ALA A 14 -20.36 2.28 10.95
N ILE A 15 -19.98 1.43 10.01
CA ILE A 15 -19.48 1.84 8.69
C ILE A 15 -20.43 1.39 7.56
N ILE A 16 -20.62 0.09 7.41
CA ILE A 16 -21.31 -0.45 6.21
C ILE A 16 -22.77 0.03 6.12
N GLN A 17 -23.49 0.06 7.23
CA GLN A 17 -24.89 0.47 7.27
C GLN A 17 -25.09 1.98 7.23
N ASN A 18 -24.12 2.76 7.69
CA ASN A 18 -24.29 4.20 7.91
C ASN A 18 -23.52 5.09 6.93
N MET A 19 -22.48 4.57 6.28
CA MET A 19 -21.67 5.37 5.37
C MET A 19 -22.36 5.54 4.03
N PRO A 20 -22.57 6.80 3.55
CA PRO A 20 -23.10 7.02 2.19
C PRO A 20 -22.20 6.42 1.12
N LEU A 21 -22.74 6.07 -0.03
CA LEU A 21 -22.00 5.48 -1.14
C LEU A 21 -20.81 6.36 -1.57
N GLU A 22 -21.02 7.67 -1.64
CA GLU A 22 -19.98 8.64 -2.00
C GLU A 22 -18.76 8.56 -1.06
N ASP A 23 -19.03 8.41 0.23
CA ASP A 23 -17.98 8.28 1.26
C ASP A 23 -17.31 6.90 1.20
N LYS A 24 -18.08 5.85 0.91
CA LYS A 24 -17.54 4.50 0.69
C LYS A 24 -16.53 4.48 -0.45
N VAL A 25 -16.88 5.11 -1.56
CA VAL A 25 -15.99 5.21 -2.73
C VAL A 25 -14.73 5.99 -2.40
N ALA A 26 -14.86 7.16 -1.77
CA ALA A 26 -13.70 7.95 -1.34
C ALA A 26 -12.78 7.14 -0.40
N GLY A 27 -13.37 6.34 0.49
CA GLY A 27 -12.66 5.49 1.45
C GLY A 27 -11.76 4.42 0.83
N LEU A 28 -11.91 4.12 -0.46
CA LEU A 28 -11.07 3.16 -1.18
C LEU A 28 -9.77 3.76 -1.71
N PHE A 29 -9.55 5.07 -1.57
CA PHE A 29 -8.38 5.74 -2.13
C PHE A 29 -7.36 6.08 -1.07
N ILE A 30 -6.08 5.85 -1.39
CA ILE A 30 -4.92 6.45 -0.73
C ILE A 30 -4.32 7.42 -1.74
N THR A 31 -4.36 8.71 -1.45
CA THR A 31 -3.94 9.74 -2.39
C THR A 31 -3.09 10.83 -1.70
N THR A 32 -2.54 11.74 -2.50
CA THR A 32 -1.72 12.83 -1.97
C THR A 32 -2.58 13.99 -1.46
N PRO A 33 -2.10 14.81 -0.54
CA PRO A 33 -2.84 15.99 -0.11
C PRO A 33 -3.07 16.99 -1.27
N GLU A 34 -2.14 17.06 -2.23
CA GLU A 34 -2.27 17.89 -3.43
C GLU A 34 -3.44 17.47 -4.31
N SER A 35 -3.68 16.18 -4.45
CA SER A 35 -4.74 15.64 -5.31
C SER A 35 -6.15 16.06 -4.87
N ILE A 36 -6.36 16.25 -3.59
CA ILE A 36 -7.68 16.61 -3.04
C ILE A 36 -7.83 18.11 -2.78
N THR A 37 -6.72 18.83 -2.58
CA THR A 37 -6.76 20.29 -2.29
C THR A 37 -6.50 21.16 -3.51
N GLY A 38 -5.83 20.61 -4.54
CA GLY A 38 -5.44 21.36 -5.74
C GLY A 38 -4.21 22.25 -5.57
N VAL A 39 -3.55 22.24 -4.40
CA VAL A 39 -2.29 22.98 -4.21
C VAL A 39 -1.12 22.24 -4.87
N SER A 40 -0.06 22.94 -5.23
CA SER A 40 1.10 22.33 -5.90
C SER A 40 1.99 21.54 -4.94
N ALA A 41 2.12 22.01 -3.70
CA ALA A 41 2.86 21.32 -2.63
C ALA A 41 2.23 21.67 -1.28
N ALA A 42 1.63 20.69 -0.63
CA ALA A 42 1.02 20.87 0.69
C ALA A 42 2.08 20.78 1.78
N VAL A 43 2.22 21.84 2.57
CA VAL A 43 3.14 21.92 3.72
C VAL A 43 2.41 22.25 5.01
N GLN A 44 1.09 22.41 4.95
CA GLN A 44 0.20 22.65 6.06
C GLN A 44 -1.19 22.11 5.76
N ALA A 45 -1.98 21.83 6.77
CA ALA A 45 -3.37 21.47 6.66
C ALA A 45 -4.24 22.54 7.32
N GLY A 46 -4.93 23.31 6.50
CA GLY A 46 -5.82 24.39 6.92
C GLY A 46 -7.23 24.18 6.37
N ASP A 47 -7.94 25.29 6.10
CA ASP A 47 -9.32 25.27 5.64
C ASP A 47 -9.48 24.51 4.31
N GLY A 48 -8.51 24.64 3.40
CA GLY A 48 -8.54 23.90 2.12
C GLY A 48 -8.50 22.38 2.32
N THR A 49 -7.71 21.90 3.26
CA THR A 49 -7.66 20.47 3.62
C THR A 49 -8.97 20.04 4.28
N LYS A 50 -9.50 20.85 5.18
CA LYS A 50 -10.77 20.58 5.87
C LYS A 50 -11.92 20.47 4.86
N ASP A 51 -12.02 21.40 3.94
CA ASP A 51 -13.05 21.40 2.90
C ASP A 51 -12.90 20.19 1.96
N ALA A 52 -11.67 19.88 1.57
CA ALA A 52 -11.37 18.72 0.71
C ALA A 52 -11.78 17.40 1.37
N LEU A 53 -11.44 17.19 2.64
CA LEU A 53 -11.79 15.98 3.39
C LEU A 53 -13.28 15.88 3.72
N SER A 54 -13.97 17.03 3.81
CA SER A 54 -15.43 17.05 3.94
C SER A 54 -16.11 16.57 2.66
N GLN A 55 -15.59 16.96 1.51
CA GLN A 55 -16.11 16.56 0.20
C GLN A 55 -15.69 15.14 -0.18
N TYR A 56 -14.42 14.81 0.06
CA TYR A 56 -13.79 13.53 -0.30
C TYR A 56 -13.11 12.91 0.92
N PRO A 57 -13.86 12.19 1.77
CA PRO A 57 -13.28 11.51 2.93
C PRO A 57 -12.49 10.28 2.51
N VAL A 58 -11.32 10.51 1.94
CA VAL A 58 -10.43 9.45 1.43
C VAL A 58 -9.99 8.49 2.53
N GLY A 59 -9.61 7.27 2.14
CA GLY A 59 -9.18 6.23 3.06
C GLY A 59 -7.79 6.46 3.61
N GLY A 60 -6.94 7.18 2.87
CA GLY A 60 -5.59 7.50 3.31
C GLY A 60 -4.98 8.69 2.56
N ILE A 61 -4.02 9.31 3.20
CA ILE A 61 -3.16 10.36 2.65
C ILE A 61 -1.73 9.85 2.69
N VAL A 62 -1.02 9.97 1.57
CA VAL A 62 0.40 9.65 1.46
C VAL A 62 1.20 10.94 1.31
N TYR A 63 2.25 11.09 2.11
CA TYR A 63 3.16 12.22 2.06
C TYR A 63 4.47 11.85 1.37
N ALA A 64 5.10 12.85 0.77
CA ALA A 64 6.36 12.73 0.04
C ALA A 64 7.32 13.86 0.43
N ALA A 65 8.53 13.85 -0.13
CA ALA A 65 9.58 14.82 0.19
C ALA A 65 9.11 16.28 0.10
N LYS A 66 8.27 16.62 -0.88
CA LYS A 66 7.75 17.99 -1.05
C LYS A 66 6.85 18.48 0.08
N ASN A 67 6.36 17.57 0.92
CA ASN A 67 5.51 17.89 2.06
C ASN A 67 6.31 18.14 3.36
N ILE A 68 7.62 17.91 3.35
CA ILE A 68 8.46 17.86 4.54
C ILE A 68 9.38 19.07 4.60
N GLN A 69 9.18 19.95 5.60
CA GLN A 69 10.06 21.08 5.90
C GLN A 69 10.79 20.90 7.22
N SER A 70 10.07 20.40 8.23
CA SER A 70 10.61 20.09 9.56
C SER A 70 9.74 19.03 10.23
N ALA A 71 10.22 18.44 11.32
CA ALA A 71 9.46 17.48 12.12
C ALA A 71 8.18 18.12 12.68
N ASP A 72 8.30 19.31 13.26
CA ASP A 72 7.16 20.02 13.87
C ASP A 72 6.11 20.41 12.82
N GLN A 73 6.55 20.91 11.67
CA GLN A 73 5.66 21.25 10.56
C GLN A 73 4.89 20.03 10.07
N LEU A 74 5.59 18.91 9.81
CA LEU A 74 4.98 17.67 9.33
C LEU A 74 3.99 17.10 10.35
N LYS A 75 4.39 17.01 11.61
CA LYS A 75 3.53 16.54 12.70
C LYS A 75 2.27 17.38 12.82
N GLN A 76 2.38 18.69 12.78
CA GLN A 76 1.23 19.59 12.87
C GLN A 76 0.29 19.42 11.66
N MET A 77 0.83 19.28 10.46
CA MET A 77 0.03 19.02 9.25
C MET A 77 -0.73 17.70 9.37
N ILE A 78 -0.08 16.64 9.84
CA ILE A 78 -0.70 15.34 10.06
C ILE A 78 -1.78 15.41 11.13
N ASP A 79 -1.49 16.03 12.27
CA ASP A 79 -2.44 16.16 13.38
C ASP A 79 -3.70 16.92 12.94
N ASN A 80 -3.53 18.03 12.22
CA ASN A 80 -4.66 18.80 11.67
C ASN A 80 -5.48 17.98 10.67
N THR A 81 -4.80 17.24 9.78
CA THR A 81 -5.47 16.37 8.80
C THR A 81 -6.36 15.35 9.50
N LYS A 82 -5.85 14.72 10.56
CA LYS A 82 -6.62 13.76 11.37
C LYS A 82 -7.83 14.40 12.07
N LEU A 83 -7.75 15.67 12.46
CA LEU A 83 -8.87 16.39 13.06
C LEU A 83 -9.98 16.71 12.04
N TYR A 84 -9.62 16.92 10.78
CA TYR A 84 -10.56 17.35 9.75
C TYR A 84 -11.33 16.21 9.08
N THR A 85 -10.89 14.97 9.27
CA THR A 85 -11.57 13.82 8.68
C THR A 85 -12.71 13.32 9.55
N SER A 86 -13.79 12.86 8.91
CA SER A 86 -14.93 12.22 9.59
C SER A 86 -14.70 10.74 9.88
N TYR A 87 -13.75 10.13 9.19
CA TYR A 87 -13.41 8.71 9.32
C TYR A 87 -11.91 8.54 9.57
N PRO A 88 -11.48 7.45 10.23
CA PRO A 88 -10.05 7.19 10.42
C PRO A 88 -9.30 7.16 9.10
N LEU A 89 -8.11 7.80 9.07
CA LEU A 89 -7.22 7.85 7.91
C LEU A 89 -6.04 6.92 8.06
N PHE A 90 -5.64 6.28 6.97
CA PHE A 90 -4.24 5.90 6.81
C PHE A 90 -3.40 7.14 6.54
N ILE A 91 -2.39 7.35 7.33
CA ILE A 91 -1.36 8.37 7.12
C ILE A 91 -0.11 7.63 6.70
N ALA A 92 0.22 7.72 5.43
CA ALA A 92 1.17 6.83 4.78
C ALA A 92 2.43 7.55 4.30
N ILE A 93 3.50 6.79 4.25
CA ILE A 93 4.74 7.14 3.58
C ILE A 93 5.30 5.90 2.89
N ASP A 94 6.12 6.09 1.87
CA ASP A 94 6.86 5.02 1.21
C ASP A 94 8.32 5.14 1.61
N GLY A 95 8.77 4.27 2.53
CA GLY A 95 10.11 4.37 3.01
C GLY A 95 10.59 3.23 3.91
N GLU A 96 11.80 2.79 3.65
CA GLU A 96 12.48 1.73 4.39
C GLU A 96 13.45 2.26 5.47
N GLY A 97 13.58 3.60 5.57
CA GLY A 97 14.41 4.27 6.56
C GLY A 97 15.87 4.49 6.15
N SER A 98 16.25 4.12 4.93
CA SER A 98 17.61 4.40 4.40
C SER A 98 17.74 5.86 3.96
N ASP A 99 18.96 6.28 3.63
CA ASP A 99 19.26 7.67 3.26
C ASP A 99 18.61 8.16 1.96
N THR A 100 18.00 7.28 1.20
CA THR A 100 17.22 7.62 0.00
C THR A 100 15.76 7.97 0.32
N ASP A 101 15.31 7.71 1.54
CA ASP A 101 13.95 8.01 1.96
C ASP A 101 13.73 9.50 2.18
N ALA A 102 12.51 9.95 1.93
CA ALA A 102 12.12 11.35 2.07
C ALA A 102 12.40 11.92 3.47
N LEU A 103 12.11 11.16 4.53
CA LEU A 103 12.36 11.59 5.92
C LEU A 103 13.84 11.60 6.25
N ALA A 104 14.56 10.55 5.91
CA ALA A 104 16.00 10.47 6.15
C ALA A 104 16.77 11.55 5.37
N ALA A 105 16.39 11.79 4.10
CA ALA A 105 16.96 12.86 3.27
C ALA A 105 16.70 14.26 3.86
N ALA A 106 15.57 14.46 4.55
CA ALA A 106 15.25 15.70 5.26
C ALA A 106 15.92 15.81 6.64
N GLY A 107 16.70 14.81 7.05
CA GLY A 107 17.33 14.77 8.39
C GLY A 107 16.36 14.43 9.50
N LEU A 108 15.22 13.86 9.19
CA LEU A 108 14.20 13.45 10.16
C LEU A 108 14.30 11.94 10.39
N GLY A 109 14.26 11.54 11.65
CA GLY A 109 14.36 10.15 12.05
C GLY A 109 15.81 9.63 12.01
N THR A 110 16.01 8.49 12.65
CA THR A 110 17.29 7.79 12.66
C THR A 110 17.42 6.95 11.39
N LYS A 111 18.46 7.23 10.60
CA LYS A 111 18.78 6.46 9.40
C LYS A 111 19.12 5.01 9.75
N VAL A 112 18.59 4.07 8.97
CA VAL A 112 18.95 2.65 8.99
C VAL A 112 19.63 2.25 7.68
N ASP A 113 20.32 1.11 7.68
CA ASP A 113 20.94 0.58 6.47
C ASP A 113 19.88 0.14 5.45
N THR A 114 20.29 0.05 4.17
CA THR A 114 19.40 -0.47 3.12
C THR A 114 19.04 -1.93 3.41
N PRO A 115 17.87 -2.40 2.95
CA PRO A 115 17.52 -3.81 3.03
C PRO A 115 18.58 -4.74 2.45
N GLN A 116 19.21 -4.37 1.33
CA GLN A 116 20.31 -5.13 0.74
C GLN A 116 21.47 -5.30 1.73
N SER A 117 21.88 -4.23 2.40
CA SER A 117 22.96 -4.27 3.40
C SER A 117 22.55 -5.09 4.63
N ILE A 118 21.33 -4.94 5.09
CA ILE A 118 20.76 -5.71 6.20
C ILE A 118 20.72 -7.19 5.85
N GLY A 119 20.25 -7.55 4.66
CA GLY A 119 20.20 -8.94 4.18
C GLY A 119 21.60 -9.57 4.11
N ALA A 120 22.61 -8.80 3.70
CA ALA A 120 24.00 -9.25 3.62
C ALA A 120 24.63 -9.60 4.98
N THR A 121 24.06 -9.09 6.10
CA THR A 121 24.54 -9.45 7.45
C THR A 121 24.20 -10.88 7.84
N GLY A 122 23.19 -11.49 7.22
CA GLY A 122 22.68 -12.80 7.60
C GLY A 122 21.96 -12.83 8.95
N ASP A 123 21.80 -11.71 9.62
CA ASP A 123 21.16 -11.59 10.93
C ASP A 123 19.82 -10.83 10.83
N THR A 124 18.73 -11.59 10.94
CA THR A 124 17.35 -11.06 10.85
C THR A 124 17.01 -10.07 11.96
N ASN A 125 17.72 -10.11 13.09
CA ASN A 125 17.53 -9.14 14.16
C ASN A 125 17.83 -7.71 13.69
N ASN A 126 18.73 -7.53 12.73
CA ASN A 126 19.00 -6.22 12.13
C ASN A 126 17.77 -5.66 11.39
N ALA A 127 16.96 -6.51 10.77
CA ALA A 127 15.70 -6.08 10.15
C ALA A 127 14.65 -5.70 11.22
N TYR A 128 14.58 -6.45 12.30
CA TYR A 128 13.70 -6.11 13.44
C TYR A 128 14.07 -4.77 14.05
N LEU A 129 15.35 -4.52 14.30
CA LEU A 129 15.84 -3.25 14.85
C LEU A 129 15.59 -2.08 13.89
N ALA A 130 15.78 -2.29 12.58
CA ALA A 130 15.44 -1.30 11.57
C ALA A 130 13.94 -0.98 11.60
N GLY A 131 13.09 -2.00 11.67
CA GLY A 131 11.63 -1.83 11.77
C GLY A 131 11.20 -1.08 13.02
N THR A 132 11.79 -1.40 14.17
CA THR A 132 11.54 -0.70 15.43
C THR A 132 11.98 0.76 15.35
N THR A 133 13.15 1.03 14.79
CA THR A 133 13.69 2.39 14.62
C THR A 133 12.79 3.23 13.72
N VAL A 134 12.47 2.72 12.53
CA VAL A 134 11.60 3.40 11.55
C VAL A 134 10.20 3.58 12.12
N GLY A 135 9.62 2.52 12.69
CA GLY A 135 8.30 2.55 13.29
C GLY A 135 8.17 3.58 14.41
N THR A 136 9.21 3.71 15.24
CA THR A 136 9.22 4.68 16.35
C THR A 136 9.11 6.12 15.84
N TYR A 137 9.97 6.54 14.91
CA TYR A 137 9.89 7.93 14.45
C TYR A 137 8.66 8.18 13.56
N LEU A 138 8.21 7.17 12.79
CA LEU A 138 6.97 7.30 12.02
C LEU A 138 5.77 7.51 12.95
N ALA A 139 5.64 6.71 14.00
CA ALA A 139 4.55 6.86 14.97
C ALA A 139 4.59 8.21 15.68
N GLU A 140 5.76 8.69 16.07
CA GLU A 140 5.95 10.02 16.70
C GLU A 140 5.50 11.16 15.78
N LEU A 141 5.73 11.04 14.47
CA LEU A 141 5.29 12.01 13.46
C LEU A 141 3.78 11.91 13.14
N GLY A 142 3.14 10.81 13.50
CA GLY A 142 1.73 10.57 13.27
C GLY A 142 1.39 9.63 12.12
N PHE A 143 2.39 9.01 11.49
CA PHE A 143 2.18 7.98 10.47
C PHE A 143 1.68 6.66 11.08
N ASN A 144 0.83 5.95 10.34
CA ASN A 144 0.32 4.64 10.74
C ASN A 144 0.39 3.59 9.61
N LEU A 145 0.96 3.95 8.47
CA LEU A 145 1.15 3.07 7.32
C LEU A 145 2.48 3.38 6.63
N ASP A 146 3.27 2.35 6.38
CA ASP A 146 4.50 2.43 5.61
C ASP A 146 4.44 1.43 4.45
N PHE A 147 4.69 1.87 3.22
CA PHE A 147 4.82 1.01 2.06
C PHE A 147 6.21 0.34 2.05
N ALA A 148 6.48 -0.40 3.10
CA ALA A 148 7.70 -1.18 3.35
C ALA A 148 7.35 -2.36 4.28
N PRO A 149 8.20 -3.40 4.34
CA PRO A 149 9.39 -3.63 3.54
C PRO A 149 9.09 -4.17 2.14
N SER A 150 10.10 -4.10 1.24
CA SER A 150 10.07 -4.85 -0.02
C SER A 150 10.15 -6.35 0.27
N ALA A 151 9.31 -7.12 -0.39
CA ALA A 151 9.35 -8.59 -0.38
C ALA A 151 9.94 -9.14 -1.69
N ASP A 152 10.53 -8.29 -2.51
CA ASP A 152 11.09 -8.64 -3.81
C ASP A 152 12.41 -9.41 -3.67
N LEU A 153 12.60 -10.39 -4.53
CA LEU A 153 13.86 -11.12 -4.67
C LEU A 153 14.79 -10.41 -5.66
N SER A 154 16.07 -10.42 -5.37
CA SER A 154 17.10 -9.99 -6.31
C SER A 154 17.40 -11.15 -7.29
N VAL A 155 16.66 -11.23 -8.38
CA VAL A 155 16.77 -12.35 -9.35
C VAL A 155 17.81 -12.09 -10.41
N VAL A 156 17.83 -10.86 -10.95
CA VAL A 156 18.78 -10.48 -12.00
C VAL A 156 19.59 -9.26 -11.56
N ASP A 157 20.82 -9.13 -12.09
CA ASP A 157 21.64 -7.97 -11.84
C ASP A 157 20.98 -6.70 -12.37
N GLY A 158 21.04 -5.61 -11.61
CA GLY A 158 20.40 -4.36 -11.98
C GLY A 158 18.86 -4.42 -11.94
N ASN A 159 18.30 -5.33 -11.15
CA ASN A 159 16.86 -5.52 -11.07
C ASN A 159 16.13 -4.30 -10.50
N ALA A 160 14.83 -4.23 -10.79
CA ALA A 160 13.98 -3.10 -10.44
C ALA A 160 13.82 -2.85 -8.92
N ALA A 161 14.03 -3.86 -8.08
CA ALA A 161 13.97 -3.72 -6.63
C ALA A 161 15.23 -3.06 -6.06
N GLY A 162 16.38 -3.25 -6.71
CA GLY A 162 17.64 -2.64 -6.31
C GLY A 162 18.03 -2.92 -4.87
N SER A 163 18.47 -1.89 -4.16
CA SER A 163 18.88 -1.97 -2.74
C SER A 163 17.75 -2.22 -1.75
N SER A 164 16.48 -2.17 -2.20
CA SER A 164 15.32 -2.48 -1.36
C SER A 164 15.11 -3.98 -1.16
N SER A 165 15.75 -4.84 -1.96
CA SER A 165 15.68 -6.30 -1.78
C SER A 165 16.69 -6.78 -0.74
N TYR A 166 16.22 -7.61 0.20
CA TYR A 166 17.08 -8.26 1.19
C TYR A 166 18.00 -9.34 0.60
N GLY A 167 17.73 -9.83 -0.60
CA GLY A 167 18.54 -10.85 -1.25
C GLY A 167 17.81 -11.68 -2.29
N SER A 168 18.41 -12.83 -2.65
CA SER A 168 17.93 -13.70 -3.73
C SER A 168 17.27 -14.98 -3.26
N GLU A 169 17.49 -15.39 -2.01
CA GLU A 169 16.98 -16.64 -1.46
C GLU A 169 15.64 -16.43 -0.77
N ALA A 170 14.59 -17.09 -1.24
CA ALA A 170 13.22 -16.86 -0.81
C ALA A 170 13.01 -17.02 0.70
N ASP A 171 13.53 -18.08 1.30
CA ASP A 171 13.36 -18.33 2.74
C ASP A 171 14.06 -17.27 3.60
N ASN A 172 15.25 -16.85 3.19
CA ASN A 172 15.98 -15.79 3.87
C ASN A 172 15.26 -14.45 3.76
N VAL A 173 14.83 -14.08 2.55
CA VAL A 173 14.09 -12.82 2.32
C VAL A 173 12.80 -12.82 3.13
N ALA A 174 12.05 -13.92 3.14
CA ALA A 174 10.82 -14.04 3.94
C ALA A 174 11.08 -13.77 5.44
N SER A 175 12.20 -14.27 5.97
CA SER A 175 12.57 -14.03 7.37
C SER A 175 12.88 -12.56 7.64
N PHE A 176 13.68 -11.91 6.80
CA PHE A 176 13.99 -10.48 6.94
C PHE A 176 12.71 -9.62 6.83
N VAL A 177 11.86 -9.89 5.85
CA VAL A 177 10.59 -9.19 5.68
C VAL A 177 9.71 -9.34 6.93
N GLY A 178 9.59 -10.55 7.45
CA GLY A 178 8.81 -10.83 8.66
C GLY A 178 9.30 -10.05 9.88
N TYR A 179 10.62 -10.00 10.09
CA TYR A 179 11.22 -9.28 11.21
C TYR A 179 11.08 -7.76 11.07
N MET A 180 11.24 -7.22 9.87
CA MET A 180 10.99 -5.77 9.62
C MET A 180 9.53 -5.41 9.87
N GLN A 181 8.58 -6.21 9.39
CA GLN A 181 7.15 -6.02 9.67
C GLN A 181 6.87 -6.02 11.17
N ALA A 182 7.45 -6.98 11.90
CA ALA A 182 7.25 -7.08 13.35
C ALA A 182 7.70 -5.79 14.05
N GLY A 183 8.86 -5.28 13.70
CA GLY A 183 9.37 -4.03 14.27
C GLY A 183 8.48 -2.82 13.99
N LEU A 184 8.00 -2.67 12.75
CA LEU A 184 7.06 -1.60 12.37
C LEU A 184 5.73 -1.73 13.13
N GLN A 185 5.14 -2.91 13.14
CA GLN A 185 3.79 -3.13 13.67
C GLN A 185 3.73 -3.09 15.20
N GLU A 186 4.82 -3.39 15.90
CA GLU A 186 4.93 -3.14 17.34
C GLU A 186 4.81 -1.65 17.68
N GLN A 187 5.19 -0.76 16.76
CA GLN A 187 5.06 0.68 16.91
C GLN A 187 3.71 1.21 16.38
N LYS A 188 2.74 0.33 16.11
CA LYS A 188 1.43 0.69 15.54
C LYS A 188 1.50 1.30 14.15
N VAL A 189 2.55 0.99 13.39
CA VAL A 189 2.68 1.33 11.96
C VAL A 189 2.42 0.08 11.15
N THR A 190 1.35 0.08 10.36
CA THR A 190 1.03 -1.02 9.46
C THR A 190 2.07 -1.08 8.33
N ALA A 191 2.64 -2.24 8.10
CA ALA A 191 3.53 -2.50 6.97
C ALA A 191 2.71 -2.94 5.76
N CYS A 192 2.96 -2.33 4.60
CA CYS A 192 2.44 -2.78 3.32
C CYS A 192 3.59 -3.35 2.51
N ILE A 193 3.67 -4.66 2.40
CA ILE A 193 4.74 -5.31 1.63
C ILE A 193 4.39 -5.35 0.15
N GLY A 194 5.39 -5.45 -0.70
CA GLY A 194 5.24 -5.53 -2.15
C GLY A 194 6.59 -5.72 -2.84
N GLN A 195 6.57 -5.69 -4.12
CA GLN A 195 5.42 -5.50 -5.01
C GLN A 195 5.02 -6.85 -5.62
N PHE A 196 3.86 -7.35 -5.26
CA PHE A 196 3.39 -8.66 -5.75
C PHE A 196 3.09 -8.60 -7.26
N PRO A 197 3.46 -9.59 -8.09
CA PRO A 197 4.04 -10.91 -7.73
C PRO A 197 5.57 -10.92 -7.52
N GLY A 198 6.24 -9.80 -7.64
CA GLY A 198 7.68 -9.62 -7.54
C GLY A 198 8.26 -8.93 -8.78
N ILE A 199 9.13 -7.94 -8.54
CA ILE A 199 9.72 -7.12 -9.62
C ILE A 199 11.21 -7.40 -9.86
N GLY A 200 11.83 -8.24 -9.04
CA GLY A 200 13.28 -8.46 -9.08
C GLY A 200 13.78 -9.32 -10.24
N SER A 201 12.90 -9.84 -11.09
CA SER A 201 13.26 -10.52 -12.33
C SER A 201 13.29 -9.60 -13.56
N SER A 202 12.98 -8.32 -13.39
CA SER A 202 13.01 -7.31 -14.44
C SER A 202 14.04 -6.22 -14.10
N THR A 203 14.62 -5.63 -15.15
CA THR A 203 15.48 -4.44 -15.06
C THR A 203 14.75 -3.14 -15.41
N GLN A 204 13.48 -3.23 -15.80
CA GLN A 204 12.65 -2.09 -16.20
C GLN A 204 11.87 -1.53 -15.02
N SER A 205 11.73 -0.21 -14.96
CA SER A 205 10.96 0.48 -13.95
C SER A 205 9.59 0.90 -14.49
N THR A 206 8.54 0.57 -13.75
CA THR A 206 7.16 1.01 -14.06
C THR A 206 6.96 2.52 -13.93
N LYS A 207 7.91 3.21 -13.28
CA LYS A 207 7.92 4.68 -13.17
C LYS A 207 8.25 5.35 -14.50
N ASP A 208 9.00 4.68 -15.36
CA ASP A 208 9.49 5.22 -16.64
C ASP A 208 8.60 4.83 -17.82
N GLY A 209 7.77 3.82 -17.70
CA GLY A 209 6.91 3.31 -18.77
C GLY A 209 6.49 1.87 -18.52
N MET A 210 6.05 1.19 -19.56
CA MET A 210 5.73 -0.25 -19.49
C MET A 210 6.97 -1.02 -19.06
N ALA A 211 6.76 -1.92 -18.10
CA ALA A 211 7.78 -2.85 -17.63
C ALA A 211 7.20 -4.27 -17.65
N SER A 212 8.05 -5.25 -17.96
CA SER A 212 7.65 -6.65 -18.05
C SER A 212 8.73 -7.58 -17.54
N THR A 213 8.34 -8.81 -17.26
CA THR A 213 9.25 -9.89 -16.90
C THR A 213 8.91 -11.14 -17.71
N ASP A 214 9.96 -11.89 -18.05
CA ASP A 214 9.85 -13.21 -18.69
C ASP A 214 9.82 -14.36 -17.66
N ARG A 215 9.76 -14.02 -16.37
CA ARG A 215 9.74 -15.01 -15.27
C ARG A 215 8.62 -16.01 -15.49
N SER A 216 8.93 -17.31 -15.49
CA SER A 216 7.91 -18.36 -15.64
C SER A 216 6.99 -18.43 -14.42
N ALA A 217 5.76 -18.90 -14.63
CA ALA A 217 4.83 -19.13 -13.53
C ALA A 217 5.38 -20.17 -12.52
N GLU A 218 6.11 -21.17 -13.01
CA GLU A 218 6.78 -22.17 -12.17
C GLU A 218 7.83 -21.52 -11.26
N ASP A 219 8.67 -20.65 -11.82
CA ASP A 219 9.71 -19.96 -11.07
C ASP A 219 9.12 -18.98 -10.04
N PHE A 220 8.07 -18.26 -10.40
CA PHE A 220 7.33 -17.43 -9.43
C PHE A 220 6.85 -18.26 -8.25
N ARG A 221 6.23 -19.41 -8.49
CA ARG A 221 5.70 -20.27 -7.42
C ARG A 221 6.80 -20.88 -6.56
N ALA A 222 7.92 -21.22 -7.17
CA ALA A 222 9.05 -21.80 -6.46
C ALA A 222 9.87 -20.77 -5.63
N ASN A 223 9.76 -19.49 -5.94
CA ASN A 223 10.61 -18.44 -5.34
C ASN A 223 9.81 -17.27 -4.79
N GLU A 224 9.34 -16.35 -5.63
CA GLU A 224 8.67 -15.12 -5.17
C GLU A 224 7.43 -15.41 -4.32
N PHE A 225 6.59 -16.37 -4.73
CA PHE A 225 5.37 -16.71 -3.96
C PHE A 225 5.69 -17.35 -2.61
N VAL A 226 6.84 -17.97 -2.46
CA VAL A 226 7.30 -18.52 -1.15
C VAL A 226 7.47 -17.38 -0.14
N VAL A 227 8.03 -16.24 -0.56
CA VAL A 227 8.19 -15.07 0.32
C VAL A 227 6.82 -14.58 0.80
N PHE A 228 5.91 -14.32 -0.12
CA PHE A 228 4.57 -13.85 0.24
C PHE A 228 3.78 -14.88 1.04
N GLN A 229 3.83 -16.15 0.65
CA GLN A 229 3.13 -17.22 1.37
C GLN A 229 3.60 -17.34 2.82
N THR A 230 4.90 -17.29 3.05
CA THR A 230 5.47 -17.33 4.40
C THR A 230 4.99 -16.15 5.24
N CYS A 231 4.98 -14.94 4.66
CA CYS A 231 4.50 -13.73 5.33
C CYS A 231 2.98 -13.79 5.60
N ILE A 232 2.20 -14.36 4.70
CA ILE A 232 0.76 -14.55 4.89
C ILE A 232 0.49 -15.58 6.00
N ASP A 233 1.18 -16.71 5.94
CA ASP A 233 0.96 -17.84 6.87
C ASP A 233 1.36 -17.50 8.32
N ASN A 234 2.32 -16.60 8.53
CA ASN A 234 2.68 -16.18 9.89
C ASN A 234 1.64 -15.24 10.54
N GLY A 235 0.64 -14.80 9.78
CA GLY A 235 -0.48 -14.00 10.29
C GLY A 235 -0.19 -12.52 10.54
N MET A 236 1.03 -12.03 10.28
CA MET A 236 1.39 -10.64 10.54
C MET A 236 1.11 -9.69 9.37
N THR A 237 1.06 -10.20 8.13
CA THR A 237 0.90 -9.37 6.94
C THR A 237 -0.54 -8.87 6.80
N LYS A 238 -0.73 -7.57 6.92
CA LYS A 238 -2.05 -6.91 6.86
C LYS A 238 -2.34 -6.30 5.50
N MET A 239 -1.32 -5.86 4.77
CA MET A 239 -1.43 -5.20 3.47
C MET A 239 -0.38 -5.71 2.49
N ILE A 240 -0.80 -5.87 1.24
CA ILE A 240 0.10 -6.21 0.12
C ILE A 240 -0.21 -5.27 -1.04
N ARG A 241 0.85 -4.66 -1.60
CA ARG A 241 0.78 -3.82 -2.81
C ARG A 241 1.10 -4.65 -4.05
N ILE A 242 0.31 -4.46 -5.11
CA ILE A 242 0.50 -5.11 -6.40
C ILE A 242 1.45 -4.29 -7.27
N SER A 243 2.20 -4.96 -8.12
CA SER A 243 3.06 -4.32 -9.13
C SER A 243 2.26 -3.90 -10.37
N ASN A 244 2.66 -2.78 -10.97
CA ASN A 244 2.20 -2.35 -12.29
C ASN A 244 2.95 -3.02 -13.45
N MET A 245 3.85 -3.94 -13.14
CA MET A 245 4.60 -4.70 -14.14
C MET A 245 3.71 -5.71 -14.86
N ALA A 246 3.98 -5.96 -16.13
CA ALA A 246 3.35 -7.03 -16.88
C ALA A 246 4.12 -8.35 -16.69
N SER A 247 3.38 -9.44 -16.56
CA SER A 247 3.93 -10.79 -16.45
C SER A 247 3.06 -11.76 -17.26
N SER A 248 3.44 -11.99 -18.52
CA SER A 248 2.62 -12.78 -19.44
C SER A 248 2.45 -14.24 -19.01
N SER A 249 3.40 -14.79 -18.25
CA SER A 249 3.28 -16.16 -17.71
C SER A 249 2.13 -16.30 -16.71
N LEU A 250 1.75 -15.21 -16.03
CA LEU A 250 0.69 -15.20 -15.02
C LEU A 250 -0.63 -14.67 -15.57
N THR A 251 -0.59 -13.69 -16.47
CA THR A 251 -1.78 -13.00 -16.99
C THR A 251 -2.23 -13.49 -18.35
N GLY A 252 -1.33 -14.12 -19.11
CA GLY A 252 -1.56 -14.57 -20.50
C GLY A 252 -1.29 -13.50 -21.56
N ASP A 253 -1.02 -12.25 -21.15
CA ASP A 253 -0.77 -11.11 -22.05
C ASP A 253 0.11 -10.04 -21.37
N ASN A 254 0.10 -8.82 -21.89
CA ASN A 254 0.85 -7.68 -21.35
C ASN A 254 0.02 -6.79 -20.41
N THR A 255 -1.08 -7.28 -19.87
CA THR A 255 -1.87 -6.55 -18.86
C THR A 255 -1.02 -6.32 -17.61
N PRO A 256 -0.93 -5.09 -17.09
CA PRO A 256 -0.30 -4.85 -15.78
C PRO A 256 -0.91 -5.73 -14.69
N CYS A 257 -0.07 -6.31 -13.84
CA CYS A 257 -0.54 -7.23 -12.79
C CYS A 257 -1.62 -6.60 -11.90
N THR A 258 -1.55 -5.30 -11.67
CA THR A 258 -2.55 -4.56 -10.88
C THR A 258 -3.97 -4.61 -11.48
N PHE A 259 -4.10 -4.89 -12.78
CA PHE A 259 -5.39 -5.03 -13.50
C PHE A 259 -5.79 -6.47 -13.79
N SER A 260 -5.00 -7.43 -13.33
CA SER A 260 -5.22 -8.84 -13.63
C SER A 260 -5.95 -9.56 -12.51
N SER A 261 -7.17 -10.02 -12.76
CA SER A 261 -7.89 -10.87 -11.81
C SER A 261 -7.18 -12.22 -11.58
N ALA A 262 -6.44 -12.72 -12.58
CA ALA A 262 -5.62 -13.92 -12.42
C ALA A 262 -4.55 -13.72 -11.35
N VAL A 263 -3.90 -12.56 -11.29
CA VAL A 263 -2.86 -12.26 -10.30
C VAL A 263 -3.47 -11.86 -8.96
N VAL A 264 -4.38 -10.90 -8.95
CA VAL A 264 -4.90 -10.30 -7.69
C VAL A 264 -5.88 -11.24 -7.00
N THR A 265 -6.83 -11.80 -7.72
CA THR A 265 -7.88 -12.65 -7.16
C THR A 265 -7.47 -14.12 -7.14
N ASP A 266 -7.16 -14.70 -8.30
CA ASP A 266 -6.94 -16.14 -8.38
C ASP A 266 -5.68 -16.56 -7.64
N ILE A 267 -4.59 -15.84 -7.79
CA ILE A 267 -3.32 -16.19 -7.14
C ILE A 267 -3.26 -15.64 -5.72
N LEU A 268 -3.23 -14.31 -5.55
CA LEU A 268 -2.97 -13.74 -4.23
C LEU A 268 -4.10 -14.01 -3.26
N ARG A 269 -5.34 -13.74 -3.64
CA ARG A 269 -6.49 -13.94 -2.74
C ARG A 269 -6.80 -15.42 -2.51
N ASN A 270 -6.87 -16.22 -3.57
CA ASN A 270 -7.34 -17.61 -3.50
C ASN A 270 -6.21 -18.62 -3.33
N GLU A 271 -5.18 -18.62 -4.20
CA GLU A 271 -4.09 -19.60 -4.12
C GLU A 271 -3.23 -19.39 -2.86
N LEU A 272 -2.83 -18.14 -2.58
CA LEU A 272 -2.02 -17.81 -1.41
C LEU A 272 -2.86 -17.54 -0.15
N ASN A 273 -4.18 -17.48 -0.29
CA ASN A 273 -5.13 -17.27 0.81
C ASN A 273 -4.89 -15.96 1.60
N PHE A 274 -4.54 -14.88 0.91
CA PHE A 274 -4.40 -13.59 1.57
C PHE A 274 -5.76 -12.96 1.89
N ARG A 275 -6.01 -12.68 3.17
CA ARG A 275 -7.29 -12.14 3.66
C ARG A 275 -7.23 -10.66 4.02
N GLY A 276 -6.07 -10.04 3.92
CA GLY A 276 -5.88 -8.63 4.24
C GLY A 276 -6.22 -7.69 3.09
N VAL A 277 -5.78 -6.45 3.23
CA VAL A 277 -6.00 -5.39 2.22
C VAL A 277 -5.01 -5.52 1.07
N ILE A 278 -5.53 -5.55 -0.15
CA ILE A 278 -4.74 -5.49 -1.38
C ILE A 278 -4.79 -4.06 -1.92
N VAL A 279 -3.62 -3.44 -2.02
CA VAL A 279 -3.45 -2.08 -2.58
C VAL A 279 -2.95 -2.20 -4.01
N SER A 280 -3.49 -1.40 -4.92
CA SER A 280 -3.00 -1.33 -6.31
C SER A 280 -1.56 -0.83 -6.37
N GLY A 281 -0.90 -1.04 -7.48
CA GLY A 281 0.29 -0.26 -7.83
C GLY A 281 -0.06 1.22 -7.93
N ALA A 282 0.95 2.09 -7.84
CA ALA A 282 0.73 3.53 -7.94
C ALA A 282 0.17 3.89 -9.33
N MET A 283 -1.02 4.46 -9.35
CA MET A 283 -1.72 4.76 -10.61
C MET A 283 -1.11 5.93 -11.38
N ASN A 284 -0.29 6.76 -10.72
CA ASN A 284 0.45 7.85 -11.35
C ASN A 284 1.79 7.41 -11.97
N GLU A 285 2.19 6.16 -11.85
CA GLU A 285 3.35 5.65 -12.57
C GLU A 285 3.10 5.63 -14.07
N ALA A 286 4.16 5.88 -14.87
CA ALA A 286 4.05 5.97 -16.33
C ALA A 286 3.53 4.68 -16.98
N ALA A 287 3.79 3.53 -16.38
CA ALA A 287 3.24 2.24 -16.85
C ALA A 287 1.70 2.24 -16.90
N ILE A 288 1.06 3.06 -16.09
CA ILE A 288 -0.40 3.20 -16.02
C ILE A 288 -0.84 4.50 -16.68
N SER A 289 -0.37 5.65 -16.20
CA SER A 289 -0.86 6.98 -16.62
C SER A 289 -0.65 7.28 -18.10
N ASN A 290 0.37 6.69 -18.73
CA ASN A 290 0.60 6.86 -20.17
C ASN A 290 -0.40 6.10 -21.05
N TYR A 291 -1.10 5.10 -20.50
CA TYR A 291 -1.91 4.16 -21.31
C TYR A 291 -3.37 4.07 -20.89
N TYR A 292 -3.71 4.51 -19.68
CA TYR A 292 -5.05 4.39 -19.10
C TYR A 292 -5.50 5.73 -18.52
N GLY A 293 -6.77 6.07 -18.73
CA GLY A 293 -7.38 7.18 -18.02
C GLY A 293 -7.50 6.87 -16.52
N ALA A 294 -7.51 7.92 -15.69
CA ALA A 294 -7.56 7.73 -14.24
C ALA A 294 -8.81 6.99 -13.76
N ASP A 295 -9.96 7.23 -14.40
CA ASP A 295 -11.23 6.54 -14.16
C ASP A 295 -11.15 5.05 -14.55
N GLU A 296 -10.64 4.77 -15.74
CA GLU A 296 -10.45 3.41 -16.24
C GLU A 296 -9.50 2.61 -15.33
N ALA A 297 -8.36 3.20 -14.97
CA ALA A 297 -7.36 2.55 -14.11
C ALA A 297 -7.95 2.16 -12.74
N ALA A 298 -8.68 3.07 -12.10
CA ALA A 298 -9.29 2.80 -10.81
C ALA A 298 -10.33 1.67 -10.88
N VAL A 299 -11.18 1.69 -11.87
CA VAL A 299 -12.22 0.65 -12.08
C VAL A 299 -11.58 -0.71 -12.39
N LEU A 300 -10.57 -0.75 -13.27
CA LEU A 300 -9.87 -1.99 -13.61
C LEU A 300 -9.19 -2.62 -12.39
N ALA A 301 -8.53 -1.81 -11.55
CA ALA A 301 -7.88 -2.33 -10.34
C ALA A 301 -8.89 -2.91 -9.34
N LEU A 302 -10.03 -2.25 -9.13
CA LEU A 302 -11.10 -2.78 -8.28
C LEU A 302 -11.72 -4.05 -8.84
N ARG A 303 -11.95 -4.12 -10.14
CA ARG A 303 -12.46 -5.32 -10.81
C ARG A 303 -11.47 -6.48 -10.78
N ALA A 304 -10.18 -6.21 -10.78
CA ALA A 304 -9.16 -7.24 -10.59
C ALA A 304 -9.16 -7.83 -9.18
N GLY A 305 -9.66 -7.10 -8.19
CA GLY A 305 -9.75 -7.52 -6.80
C GLY A 305 -8.99 -6.66 -5.79
N CYS A 306 -8.36 -5.55 -6.22
CA CYS A 306 -7.75 -4.60 -5.29
C CYS A 306 -8.80 -3.98 -4.39
N ASP A 307 -8.44 -3.78 -3.12
CA ASP A 307 -9.31 -3.13 -2.13
C ASP A 307 -9.13 -1.62 -2.11
N MET A 308 -7.91 -1.14 -2.35
CA MET A 308 -7.57 0.28 -2.35
C MET A 308 -6.82 0.67 -3.61
N ILE A 309 -7.10 1.89 -4.07
CA ILE A 309 -6.46 2.52 -5.22
C ILE A 309 -5.42 3.50 -4.70
N TYR A 310 -4.16 3.30 -5.12
CA TYR A 310 -3.04 4.10 -4.66
C TYR A 310 -2.64 5.16 -5.69
N ALA A 311 -2.60 6.42 -5.26
CA ALA A 311 -2.05 7.55 -5.99
C ALA A 311 -2.58 7.71 -7.43
N PRO A 312 -3.89 7.85 -7.65
CA PRO A 312 -4.41 8.08 -8.99
C PRO A 312 -3.81 9.37 -9.59
N GLU A 313 -3.59 9.37 -10.90
CA GLU A 313 -3.04 10.54 -11.61
C GLU A 313 -3.96 11.77 -11.47
N ASN A 314 -5.27 11.55 -11.54
CA ASN A 314 -6.28 12.57 -11.27
C ASN A 314 -7.32 11.96 -10.34
N PHE A 315 -7.30 12.40 -9.07
CA PHE A 315 -8.19 11.82 -8.05
C PHE A 315 -9.67 12.02 -8.38
N GLU A 316 -10.08 13.23 -8.74
CA GLU A 316 -11.50 13.53 -9.01
C GLU A 316 -12.04 12.67 -10.17
N THR A 317 -11.27 12.54 -11.25
CA THR A 317 -11.64 11.67 -12.38
C THR A 317 -11.72 10.22 -11.96
N ALA A 318 -10.76 9.73 -11.18
CA ALA A 318 -10.75 8.36 -10.68
C ALA A 318 -11.94 8.08 -9.75
N TYR A 319 -12.20 8.99 -8.83
CA TYR A 319 -13.32 8.92 -7.90
C TYR A 319 -14.68 8.88 -8.64
N ASN A 320 -14.87 9.80 -9.56
CA ASN A 320 -16.11 9.85 -10.35
C ASN A 320 -16.29 8.60 -11.22
N GLY A 321 -15.22 8.05 -11.77
CA GLY A 321 -15.25 6.81 -12.53
C GLY A 321 -15.71 5.61 -11.68
N VAL A 322 -15.19 5.48 -10.47
CA VAL A 322 -15.59 4.41 -9.54
C VAL A 322 -17.06 4.61 -9.09
N LEU A 323 -17.42 5.83 -8.71
CA LEU A 323 -18.81 6.13 -8.30
C LEU A 323 -19.81 5.78 -9.40
N GLU A 324 -19.53 6.19 -10.64
CA GLU A 324 -20.37 5.84 -11.80
C GLU A 324 -20.43 4.32 -12.02
N ALA A 325 -19.31 3.62 -11.90
CA ALA A 325 -19.26 2.16 -12.05
C ALA A 325 -20.11 1.43 -11.01
N VAL A 326 -20.19 1.95 -9.79
CA VAL A 326 -21.08 1.39 -8.76
C VAL A 326 -22.55 1.73 -9.06
N GLN A 327 -22.83 2.97 -9.42
CA GLN A 327 -24.20 3.42 -9.74
C GLN A 327 -24.81 2.70 -10.95
N ASN A 328 -23.99 2.36 -11.95
CA ASN A 328 -24.46 1.63 -13.14
C ASN A 328 -24.39 0.11 -13.03
N GLY A 329 -23.94 -0.42 -11.88
CA GLY A 329 -23.88 -1.86 -11.63
C GLY A 329 -22.64 -2.59 -12.19
N THR A 330 -21.67 -1.88 -12.78
CA THR A 330 -20.40 -2.48 -13.24
C THR A 330 -19.62 -3.05 -12.06
N ILE A 331 -19.64 -2.36 -10.92
CA ILE A 331 -19.14 -2.84 -9.63
C ILE A 331 -20.29 -2.82 -8.64
N SER A 332 -20.53 -3.93 -7.93
CA SER A 332 -21.59 -3.96 -6.92
C SER A 332 -21.20 -3.17 -5.66
N GLU A 333 -22.17 -2.59 -4.98
CA GLU A 333 -21.92 -1.94 -3.69
C GLU A 333 -21.41 -2.97 -2.66
N GLU A 334 -21.87 -4.21 -2.70
CA GLU A 334 -21.40 -5.26 -1.81
C GLU A 334 -19.90 -5.56 -2.03
N ARG A 335 -19.42 -5.49 -3.29
CA ARG A 335 -17.98 -5.59 -3.57
C ARG A 335 -17.19 -4.47 -2.88
N ILE A 336 -17.72 -3.25 -2.89
CA ILE A 336 -17.12 -2.10 -2.18
C ILE A 336 -17.16 -2.33 -0.66
N ASN A 337 -18.27 -2.84 -0.15
CA ASN A 337 -18.41 -3.17 1.27
C ASN A 337 -17.39 -4.23 1.72
N ASP A 338 -17.12 -5.24 0.91
CA ASP A 338 -16.10 -6.24 1.22
C ASP A 338 -14.71 -5.62 1.39
N SER A 339 -14.35 -4.69 0.51
CA SER A 339 -13.09 -3.95 0.63
C SER A 339 -13.06 -3.08 1.88
N LEU A 340 -14.15 -2.39 2.20
CA LEU A 340 -14.25 -1.58 3.41
C LEU A 340 -14.14 -2.41 4.69
N ARG A 341 -14.73 -3.60 4.72
CA ARG A 341 -14.57 -4.52 5.88
C ARG A 341 -13.09 -4.84 6.11
N ARG A 342 -12.33 -5.19 5.06
CA ARG A 342 -10.89 -5.45 5.16
C ARG A 342 -10.12 -4.23 5.64
N ILE A 343 -10.40 -3.06 5.08
CA ILE A 343 -9.77 -1.79 5.46
C ILE A 343 -10.03 -1.49 6.94
N TYR A 344 -11.27 -1.59 7.38
CA TYR A 344 -11.65 -1.25 8.75
C TYR A 344 -11.24 -2.31 9.78
N ARG A 345 -11.00 -3.56 9.39
CA ARG A 345 -10.35 -4.54 10.29
C ARG A 345 -8.98 -4.06 10.73
N ILE A 346 -8.26 -3.33 9.88
CA ILE A 346 -6.99 -2.70 10.26
C ILE A 346 -7.25 -1.44 11.08
N LYS A 347 -8.09 -0.53 10.59
CA LYS A 347 -8.35 0.77 11.24
C LYS A 347 -9.01 0.63 12.63
N TYR A 348 -9.81 -0.41 12.83
CA TYR A 348 -10.56 -0.67 14.06
C TYR A 348 -9.96 -1.81 14.90
N ALA A 349 -8.75 -2.27 14.59
CA ALA A 349 -8.12 -3.38 15.32
C ALA A 349 -8.11 -3.16 16.84
N ASP A 350 -7.83 -1.93 17.28
CA ASP A 350 -7.75 -1.59 18.71
C ASP A 350 -9.13 -1.52 19.41
N LYS A 351 -10.24 -1.57 18.69
CA LYS A 351 -11.58 -1.51 19.30
C LYS A 351 -11.96 -2.75 20.10
N LEU A 352 -11.28 -3.85 19.89
CA LEU A 352 -11.47 -5.06 20.69
C LEU A 352 -10.64 -5.08 21.98
N GLU A 353 -9.67 -4.17 22.10
CA GLU A 353 -8.81 -4.03 23.28
C GLU A 353 -9.45 -3.17 24.39
N GLN A 354 -10.60 -2.56 24.10
CA GLN A 354 -11.39 -1.70 25.00
C GLN A 354 -12.55 -2.50 25.62
#